data_4c808023a67efccf06d7107ce6a3c9a8
#
_entry.id   4c808023a67efccf06d7107ce6a3c9a8
#
_cell.length_a   1.000
_cell.length_b   1.000
_cell.length_c   1.000
_cell.angle_alpha   90.00
_cell.angle_beta   90.00
_cell.angle_gamma   90.00
#
_symmetry.space_group_name_H-M   'P 1'
#
loop_
_entity.id
_entity.type
_entity.pdbx_description
1 polymer ?
#
loop_
_entity_poly.entity_id
_entity_poly.type
_entity_poly.pdbx_seq_one_letter_code
_entity_poly.pdbx_strand_id
1 'polypeptide(L)'
;MKLINQLKTMAGENLEKCLKCTICTAYCPVMAVDPRYPGPKQAGPDQERFRLMDSAYFDEVLKMCLNCGRCETACPNGVRIPDIIQRARIQYNTHAPGLRDFILANTDLMGSVATKMAPLANWAVGLKPVKGIMDGVLGIDHRRTFPKYTARSFESWFRREAAPSQGAFAKKVRYFHGCYVNYNYPQLGKDFVSVMNALGYGVELLGGEKCCGVALIANGQAEHARRNARHNVLRIASGEGPVLTTSSTCTFTIRDEYPNLLGVDNSGVRDNLTLAVRFISLLLEGGTVRLAFRPDFRKKVAYHSACHAELLGWTVYSIDLLRRIPGLELTVLESQCCGIAGTYGFKKENYSRSQAIGDGLFGQIRDAAPDAVVTECETCKWQIEMSVGVPVQNPVSLLAEALDLEGTARLNCR
;
A
#
# COMPACT_ATOMS: atom_id res chain seq x y z
N MET A 1 3.83 -23.12 18.82
CA MET A 1 3.99 -22.74 20.24
C MET A 1 5.03 -21.63 20.46
N LYS A 2 6.28 -21.75 19.99
CA LYS A 2 7.34 -20.73 20.16
C LYS A 2 6.97 -19.34 19.63
N LEU A 3 6.37 -19.27 18.42
CA LEU A 3 5.93 -18.01 17.81
C LEU A 3 4.78 -17.33 18.56
N ILE A 4 3.80 -18.12 19.03
CA ILE A 4 2.67 -17.62 19.81
C ILE A 4 3.16 -16.98 21.12
N ASN A 5 4.11 -17.61 21.79
CA ASN A 5 4.70 -17.08 23.00
C ASN A 5 5.50 -15.79 22.72
N GLN A 6 6.26 -15.76 21.63
CA GLN A 6 7.00 -14.58 21.20
C GLN A 6 6.07 -13.39 20.87
N LEU A 7 4.98 -13.63 20.13
CA LEU A 7 3.97 -12.62 19.83
C LEU A 7 3.24 -12.12 21.09
N LYS A 8 2.96 -13.02 22.06
CA LYS A 8 2.38 -12.64 23.35
C LYS A 8 3.31 -11.76 24.17
N THR A 9 4.60 -12.09 24.23
CA THR A 9 5.62 -11.28 24.92
C THR A 9 5.70 -9.88 24.30
N MET A 10 5.81 -9.78 22.96
CA MET A 10 5.84 -8.51 22.25
C MET A 10 4.57 -7.68 22.46
N ALA A 11 3.39 -8.32 22.55
CA ALA A 11 2.13 -7.63 22.85
C ALA A 11 2.14 -7.09 24.28
N GLY A 12 2.58 -7.90 25.25
CA GLY A 12 2.67 -7.52 26.67
C GLY A 12 3.59 -6.31 26.88
N GLU A 13 4.78 -6.35 26.34
CA GLU A 13 5.75 -5.24 26.45
C GLU A 13 5.20 -3.94 25.86
N ASN A 14 4.46 -4.01 24.76
CA ASN A 14 3.96 -2.83 24.08
C ASN A 14 2.74 -2.22 24.79
N LEU A 15 1.82 -3.04 25.29
CA LEU A 15 0.61 -2.56 25.97
C LEU A 15 0.92 -1.85 27.30
N GLU A 16 1.98 -2.25 28.02
CA GLU A 16 2.38 -1.65 29.30
C GLU A 16 2.85 -0.20 29.16
N LYS A 17 3.24 0.24 27.95
CA LYS A 17 3.55 1.64 27.65
C LYS A 17 2.31 2.53 27.60
N CYS A 18 1.11 1.98 27.62
CA CYS A 18 -0.13 2.74 27.50
C CYS A 18 -0.48 3.53 28.76
N LEU A 19 -0.38 4.85 28.68
CA LEU A 19 -0.73 5.79 29.78
C LEU A 19 -2.25 6.01 29.94
N LYS A 20 -3.09 5.37 29.12
CA LYS A 20 -4.56 5.51 29.12
C LYS A 20 -5.08 6.95 28.87
N CYS A 21 -4.28 7.81 28.24
CA CYS A 21 -4.60 9.23 27.98
C CYS A 21 -5.69 9.47 26.93
N THR A 22 -6.10 8.44 26.17
CA THR A 22 -7.17 8.46 25.14
C THR A 22 -6.89 9.32 23.89
N ILE A 23 -5.75 9.97 23.75
CA ILE A 23 -5.40 10.78 22.57
C ILE A 23 -5.62 9.99 21.26
N CYS A 24 -5.18 8.72 21.21
CA CYS A 24 -5.37 7.84 20.06
C CYS A 24 -6.85 7.68 19.62
N THR A 25 -7.78 7.83 20.55
CA THR A 25 -9.22 7.75 20.30
C THR A 25 -9.73 8.96 19.51
N ALA A 26 -9.24 10.17 19.83
CA ALA A 26 -9.58 11.39 19.11
C ALA A 26 -9.06 11.40 17.66
N TYR A 27 -7.94 10.73 17.40
CA TYR A 27 -7.35 10.63 16.07
C TYR A 27 -7.87 9.44 15.24
N CYS A 28 -8.77 8.64 15.79
CA CYS A 28 -9.26 7.45 15.09
C CYS A 28 -10.35 7.77 14.07
N PRO A 29 -10.13 7.55 12.77
CA PRO A 29 -11.12 7.87 11.75
C PRO A 29 -12.35 6.95 11.81
N VAL A 30 -12.23 5.74 12.34
CA VAL A 30 -13.37 4.84 12.53
C VAL A 30 -14.29 5.35 13.62
N MET A 31 -13.71 5.74 14.75
CA MET A 31 -14.50 6.24 15.88
C MET A 31 -15.22 7.56 15.54
N ALA A 32 -14.62 8.38 14.70
CA ALA A 32 -15.24 9.64 14.25
C ALA A 32 -16.56 9.42 13.49
N VAL A 33 -16.77 8.26 12.87
CA VAL A 33 -17.93 7.97 12.00
C VAL A 33 -18.80 6.80 12.48
N ASP A 34 -18.32 5.97 13.40
CA ASP A 34 -19.08 4.82 13.92
C ASP A 34 -18.89 4.65 15.42
N PRO A 35 -19.89 5.05 16.22
CA PRO A 35 -19.80 5.00 17.69
C PRO A 35 -19.79 3.58 18.27
N ARG A 36 -20.05 2.55 17.46
CA ARG A 36 -19.93 1.14 17.89
C ARG A 36 -18.48 0.72 18.06
N TYR A 37 -17.54 1.42 17.44
CA TYR A 37 -16.13 1.17 17.63
C TYR A 37 -15.65 1.85 18.92
N PRO A 38 -15.18 1.12 19.93
CA PRO A 38 -14.86 1.70 21.25
C PRO A 38 -13.53 2.49 21.23
N GLY A 39 -12.90 2.62 20.10
CA GLY A 39 -11.63 3.31 19.93
C GLY A 39 -10.40 2.43 20.10
N PRO A 40 -9.23 2.92 19.59
CA PRO A 40 -7.99 2.16 19.53
C PRO A 40 -7.47 1.72 20.89
N LYS A 41 -7.56 2.61 21.92
CA LYS A 41 -7.11 2.28 23.28
C LYS A 41 -7.85 1.07 23.84
N GLN A 42 -9.16 1.04 23.70
CA GLN A 42 -9.97 -0.04 24.24
C GLN A 42 -9.81 -1.31 23.40
N ALA A 43 -9.90 -1.22 22.06
CA ALA A 43 -9.77 -2.37 21.19
C ALA A 43 -8.36 -2.99 21.22
N GLY A 44 -7.33 -2.20 21.46
CA GLY A 44 -5.91 -2.63 21.57
C GLY A 44 -5.51 -2.91 23.01
N PRO A 45 -4.82 -1.97 23.68
CA PRO A 45 -4.19 -2.21 24.98
C PRO A 45 -5.12 -2.69 26.09
N ASP A 46 -6.35 -2.16 26.19
CA ASP A 46 -7.24 -2.56 27.29
C ASP A 46 -7.77 -3.98 27.08
N GLN A 47 -8.25 -4.31 25.88
CA GLN A 47 -8.74 -5.66 25.60
C GLN A 47 -7.61 -6.70 25.53
N GLU A 48 -6.36 -6.31 25.20
CA GLU A 48 -5.24 -7.23 25.21
C GLU A 48 -4.97 -7.78 26.60
N ARG A 49 -5.20 -7.00 27.66
CA ARG A 49 -5.10 -7.49 29.03
C ARG A 49 -6.09 -8.64 29.31
N PHE A 50 -7.31 -8.57 28.79
CA PHE A 50 -8.26 -9.67 28.88
C PHE A 50 -7.85 -10.87 28.04
N ARG A 51 -7.35 -10.65 26.84
CA ARG A 51 -6.86 -11.74 25.97
C ARG A 51 -5.67 -12.49 26.54
N LEU A 52 -4.81 -11.81 27.28
CA LEU A 52 -3.70 -12.46 27.99
C LEU A 52 -4.18 -13.34 29.15
N MET A 53 -5.32 -12.98 29.77
CA MET A 53 -5.95 -13.76 30.86
C MET A 53 -6.81 -14.90 30.30
N ASP A 54 -7.56 -14.65 29.23
CA ASP A 54 -8.44 -15.61 28.56
C ASP A 54 -8.17 -15.62 27.05
N SER A 55 -7.49 -16.66 26.59
CA SER A 55 -7.13 -16.81 25.17
C SER A 55 -8.33 -17.10 24.24
N ALA A 56 -9.51 -17.39 24.79
CA ALA A 56 -10.75 -17.53 24.02
C ALA A 56 -11.45 -16.19 23.78
N TYR A 57 -11.04 -15.12 24.48
CA TYR A 57 -11.66 -13.82 24.34
C TYR A 57 -11.35 -13.18 22.99
N PHE A 58 -12.37 -12.98 22.17
CA PHE A 58 -12.31 -12.26 20.90
C PHE A 58 -13.50 -11.32 20.76
N ASP A 59 -13.23 -10.07 20.40
CA ASP A 59 -14.25 -9.07 20.16
C ASP A 59 -14.32 -8.70 18.67
N GLU A 60 -15.50 -8.83 18.08
CA GLU A 60 -15.75 -8.50 16.66
C GLU A 60 -15.43 -7.05 16.28
N VAL A 61 -15.41 -6.12 17.25
CA VAL A 61 -15.03 -4.72 17.01
C VAL A 61 -13.59 -4.58 16.48
N LEU A 62 -12.73 -5.58 16.72
CA LEU A 62 -11.38 -5.61 16.15
C LEU A 62 -11.39 -5.57 14.61
N LYS A 63 -12.44 -6.13 13.99
CA LYS A 63 -12.62 -6.11 12.52
C LYS A 63 -12.91 -4.73 11.97
N MET A 64 -13.29 -3.76 12.81
CA MET A 64 -13.53 -2.38 12.40
C MET A 64 -12.24 -1.58 12.24
N CYS A 65 -11.13 -2.00 12.85
CA CYS A 65 -9.84 -1.34 12.74
C CYS A 65 -9.30 -1.39 11.30
N LEU A 66 -8.94 -0.21 10.76
CA LEU A 66 -8.40 -0.05 9.40
C LEU A 66 -6.90 -0.34 9.28
N ASN A 67 -6.19 -0.52 10.38
CA ASN A 67 -4.73 -0.61 10.41
C ASN A 67 -4.02 0.62 9.78
N CYS A 68 -4.60 1.81 9.94
CA CYS A 68 -4.08 3.04 9.33
C CYS A 68 -2.94 3.72 10.12
N GLY A 69 -2.64 3.25 11.34
CA GLY A 69 -1.53 3.74 12.16
C GLY A 69 -1.70 5.11 12.83
N ARG A 70 -2.76 5.88 12.55
CA ARG A 70 -2.95 7.23 13.11
C ARG A 70 -2.92 7.27 14.64
N CYS A 71 -3.45 6.25 15.28
CA CYS A 71 -3.41 6.10 16.74
C CYS A 71 -1.99 5.86 17.27
N GLU A 72 -1.12 5.23 16.49
CA GLU A 72 0.30 5.04 16.82
C GLU A 72 1.06 6.36 16.66
N THR A 73 0.89 7.03 15.52
CA THR A 73 1.51 8.33 15.25
C THR A 73 1.13 9.39 16.31
N ALA A 74 -0.13 9.37 16.77
CA ALA A 74 -0.61 10.30 17.80
C ALA A 74 -0.22 9.89 19.23
N CYS A 75 0.35 8.70 19.44
CA CYS A 75 0.64 8.18 20.78
C CYS A 75 1.91 8.81 21.35
N PRO A 76 1.86 9.61 22.45
CA PRO A 76 3.04 10.24 23.02
C PRO A 76 4.03 9.22 23.59
N ASN A 77 3.58 8.00 23.86
CA ASN A 77 4.40 6.93 24.46
C ASN A 77 4.80 5.83 23.46
N GLY A 78 4.55 6.05 22.16
CA GLY A 78 4.95 5.14 21.10
C GLY A 78 4.32 3.74 21.19
N VAL A 79 3.08 3.63 21.70
CA VAL A 79 2.37 2.34 21.75
C VAL A 79 1.94 1.96 20.34
N ARG A 80 2.37 0.80 19.89
CA ARG A 80 2.02 0.24 18.57
C ARG A 80 0.62 -0.39 18.60
N ILE A 81 -0.38 0.46 18.79
CA ILE A 81 -1.78 0.03 18.95
C ILE A 81 -2.30 -0.78 17.77
N PRO A 82 -2.03 -0.38 16.50
CA PRO A 82 -2.45 -1.19 15.34
C PRO A 82 -1.88 -2.62 15.39
N ASP A 83 -0.61 -2.78 15.77
CA ASP A 83 0.02 -4.10 15.87
C ASP A 83 -0.65 -4.97 16.93
N ILE A 84 -1.03 -4.40 18.08
CA ILE A 84 -1.76 -5.11 19.13
C ILE A 84 -3.09 -5.63 18.55
N ILE A 85 -3.86 -4.77 17.86
CA ILE A 85 -5.16 -5.12 17.28
C ILE A 85 -4.99 -6.17 16.17
N GLN A 86 -4.02 -6.00 15.26
CA GLN A 86 -3.83 -6.94 14.16
C GLN A 86 -3.32 -8.31 14.67
N ARG A 87 -2.41 -8.32 15.64
CA ARG A 87 -1.99 -9.58 16.30
C ARG A 87 -3.16 -10.28 16.97
N ALA A 88 -4.03 -9.52 17.64
CA ALA A 88 -5.24 -10.09 18.23
C ALA A 88 -6.16 -10.72 17.16
N ARG A 89 -6.34 -10.06 16.02
CA ARG A 89 -7.11 -10.62 14.88
C ARG A 89 -6.49 -11.90 14.32
N ILE A 90 -5.16 -11.98 14.27
CA ILE A 90 -4.44 -13.17 13.78
C ILE A 90 -4.53 -14.31 14.78
N GLN A 91 -4.36 -14.02 16.07
CA GLN A 91 -4.15 -15.02 17.11
C GLN A 91 -5.46 -15.56 17.71
N TYR A 92 -6.45 -14.69 17.91
CA TYR A 92 -7.67 -15.02 18.67
C TYR A 92 -8.90 -15.20 17.77
N ASN A 93 -8.84 -14.84 16.47
CA ASN A 93 -9.94 -15.11 15.56
C ASN A 93 -9.93 -16.58 15.14
N THR A 94 -10.88 -17.34 15.64
CA THR A 94 -11.04 -18.77 15.35
C THR A 94 -11.86 -19.06 14.08
N HIS A 95 -12.47 -18.02 13.47
CA HIS A 95 -13.29 -18.20 12.28
C HIS A 95 -12.41 -18.39 11.03
N ALA A 96 -12.67 -19.45 10.29
CA ALA A 96 -12.04 -19.67 9.00
C ALA A 96 -12.45 -18.57 7.99
N PRO A 97 -11.53 -18.09 7.14
CA PRO A 97 -11.86 -17.14 6.09
C PRO A 97 -12.93 -17.69 5.14
N GLY A 98 -13.99 -16.92 4.92
CA GLY A 98 -15.03 -17.28 3.94
C GLY A 98 -14.54 -17.14 2.49
N LEU A 99 -15.36 -17.59 1.53
CA LEU A 99 -15.06 -17.49 0.09
C LEU A 99 -14.75 -16.05 -0.35
N ARG A 100 -15.51 -15.07 0.15
CA ARG A 100 -15.24 -13.64 -0.09
C ARG A 100 -13.83 -13.25 0.34
N ASP A 101 -13.48 -13.59 1.57
CA ASP A 101 -12.20 -13.22 2.16
C ASP A 101 -11.05 -13.93 1.45
N PHE A 102 -11.27 -15.15 0.95
CA PHE A 102 -10.33 -15.85 0.11
C PHE A 102 -10.11 -15.12 -1.23
N ILE A 103 -11.17 -14.72 -1.93
CA ILE A 103 -11.09 -14.01 -3.22
C ILE A 103 -10.38 -12.67 -3.05
N LEU A 104 -10.76 -11.88 -2.04
CA LEU A 104 -10.18 -10.55 -1.81
C LEU A 104 -8.71 -10.60 -1.36
N ALA A 105 -8.30 -11.68 -0.69
CA ALA A 105 -6.96 -11.84 -0.16
C ALA A 105 -5.94 -12.35 -1.18
N ASN A 106 -6.34 -13.23 -2.09
CA ASN A 106 -5.42 -13.95 -2.97
C ASN A 106 -5.20 -13.21 -4.30
N THR A 107 -4.65 -12.01 -4.21
CA THR A 107 -4.45 -11.10 -5.34
C THR A 107 -3.55 -11.67 -6.45
N ASP A 108 -2.53 -12.45 -6.13
CA ASP A 108 -1.67 -13.12 -7.13
C ASP A 108 -2.45 -14.17 -7.92
N LEU A 109 -3.24 -15.01 -7.23
CA LEU A 109 -4.05 -16.04 -7.88
C LEU A 109 -5.12 -15.39 -8.76
N MET A 110 -5.89 -14.45 -8.20
CA MET A 110 -6.94 -13.74 -8.93
C MET A 110 -6.35 -12.98 -10.11
N GLY A 111 -5.23 -12.29 -9.91
CA GLY A 111 -4.53 -11.54 -10.96
C GLY A 111 -4.03 -12.44 -12.09
N SER A 112 -3.38 -13.57 -11.76
CA SER A 112 -2.85 -14.50 -12.76
C SER A 112 -3.94 -15.14 -13.62
N VAL A 113 -5.08 -15.49 -13.03
CA VAL A 113 -6.23 -16.06 -13.76
C VAL A 113 -6.94 -14.97 -14.57
N ALA A 114 -7.27 -13.85 -13.94
CA ALA A 114 -8.01 -12.77 -14.59
C ALA A 114 -7.21 -12.11 -15.74
N THR A 115 -5.88 -12.02 -15.66
CA THR A 115 -5.05 -11.50 -16.75
C THR A 115 -5.15 -12.34 -18.02
N LYS A 116 -5.25 -13.66 -17.90
CA LYS A 116 -5.42 -14.55 -19.07
C LYS A 116 -6.76 -14.36 -19.79
N MET A 117 -7.74 -13.85 -19.08
CA MET A 117 -9.11 -13.63 -19.57
C MET A 117 -9.54 -12.17 -19.36
N ALA A 118 -8.61 -11.23 -19.40
CA ALA A 118 -8.84 -9.84 -18.97
C ALA A 118 -10.03 -9.16 -19.67
N PRO A 119 -10.24 -9.26 -20.98
CA PRO A 119 -11.41 -8.65 -21.61
C PRO A 119 -12.73 -9.16 -21.03
N LEU A 120 -12.85 -10.49 -20.85
CA LEU A 120 -14.03 -11.13 -20.29
C LEU A 120 -14.22 -10.81 -18.81
N ALA A 121 -13.14 -10.89 -18.02
CA ALA A 121 -13.17 -10.58 -16.59
C ALA A 121 -13.59 -9.12 -16.34
N ASN A 122 -12.99 -8.17 -17.07
CA ASN A 122 -13.31 -6.75 -16.97
C ASN A 122 -14.73 -6.42 -17.40
N TRP A 123 -15.21 -7.08 -18.45
CA TRP A 123 -16.60 -6.95 -18.89
C TRP A 123 -17.56 -7.50 -17.84
N ALA A 124 -17.32 -8.71 -17.34
CA ALA A 124 -18.20 -9.37 -16.39
C ALA A 124 -18.37 -8.57 -15.09
N VAL A 125 -17.24 -8.09 -14.47
CA VAL A 125 -17.31 -7.30 -13.23
C VAL A 125 -17.91 -5.90 -13.42
N GLY A 126 -18.08 -5.45 -14.67
CA GLY A 126 -18.77 -4.21 -15.02
C GLY A 126 -20.30 -4.35 -15.06
N LEU A 127 -20.81 -5.58 -15.22
CA LEU A 127 -22.24 -5.84 -15.38
C LEU A 127 -22.99 -5.67 -14.06
N LYS A 128 -24.12 -4.93 -14.10
CA LYS A 128 -25.01 -4.76 -12.92
C LYS A 128 -25.50 -6.09 -12.32
N PRO A 129 -25.97 -7.09 -13.13
CA PRO A 129 -26.37 -8.38 -12.57
C PRO A 129 -25.24 -9.11 -11.83
N VAL A 130 -24.02 -9.11 -12.38
CA VAL A 130 -22.85 -9.73 -11.72
C VAL A 130 -22.53 -9.03 -10.41
N LYS A 131 -22.53 -7.70 -10.38
CA LYS A 131 -22.37 -6.94 -9.14
C LYS A 131 -23.47 -7.25 -8.12
N GLY A 132 -24.72 -7.43 -8.55
CA GLY A 132 -25.83 -7.84 -7.69
C GLY A 132 -25.62 -9.23 -7.08
N ILE A 133 -25.13 -10.19 -7.86
CA ILE A 133 -24.75 -11.52 -7.35
C ILE A 133 -23.58 -11.42 -6.37
N MET A 134 -22.56 -10.65 -6.67
CA MET A 134 -21.44 -10.42 -5.77
C MET A 134 -21.87 -9.79 -4.44
N ASP A 135 -22.82 -8.87 -4.47
CA ASP A 135 -23.40 -8.25 -3.28
C ASP A 135 -24.23 -9.25 -2.46
N GLY A 136 -25.13 -9.99 -3.11
CA GLY A 136 -26.05 -10.92 -2.42
C GLY A 136 -25.37 -12.18 -1.92
N VAL A 137 -24.45 -12.75 -2.70
CA VAL A 137 -23.81 -14.06 -2.40
C VAL A 137 -22.47 -13.91 -1.67
N LEU A 138 -21.63 -12.97 -2.15
CA LEU A 138 -20.30 -12.79 -1.59
C LEU A 138 -20.23 -11.65 -0.54
N GLY A 139 -21.26 -10.79 -0.46
CA GLY A 139 -21.22 -9.62 0.43
C GLY A 139 -20.14 -8.60 0.02
N ILE A 140 -19.88 -8.50 -1.28
CA ILE A 140 -19.03 -7.45 -1.86
C ILE A 140 -19.95 -6.37 -2.42
N ASP A 141 -19.83 -5.14 -1.93
CA ASP A 141 -20.79 -4.07 -2.25
C ASP A 141 -20.87 -3.76 -3.75
N HIS A 142 -22.08 -3.77 -4.31
CA HIS A 142 -22.34 -3.56 -5.73
C HIS A 142 -21.96 -2.17 -6.23
N ARG A 143 -21.87 -1.18 -5.35
CA ARG A 143 -21.47 0.21 -5.68
C ARG A 143 -19.96 0.31 -5.95
N ARG A 144 -19.16 -0.68 -5.55
CA ARG A 144 -17.71 -0.67 -5.76
C ARG A 144 -17.36 -0.77 -7.24
N THR A 145 -16.34 0.02 -7.60
CA THR A 145 -15.60 -0.20 -8.84
C THR A 145 -14.44 -1.16 -8.56
N PHE A 146 -14.18 -2.06 -9.50
CA PHE A 146 -13.08 -3.00 -9.39
C PHE A 146 -11.91 -2.53 -10.26
N PRO A 147 -10.66 -2.74 -9.80
CA PRO A 147 -9.51 -2.49 -10.65
C PRO A 147 -9.57 -3.40 -11.89
N LYS A 148 -9.29 -2.81 -13.05
CA LYS A 148 -9.24 -3.58 -14.30
C LYS A 148 -7.98 -4.43 -14.33
N TYR A 149 -8.11 -5.64 -14.87
CA TYR A 149 -6.99 -6.50 -15.16
C TYR A 149 -6.42 -6.21 -16.54
N THR A 150 -5.10 -6.29 -16.66
CA THR A 150 -4.42 -6.14 -17.94
C THR A 150 -4.36 -7.47 -18.70
N ALA A 151 -4.41 -7.45 -20.02
CA ALA A 151 -4.26 -8.65 -20.84
C ALA A 151 -2.81 -9.16 -20.91
N ARG A 152 -1.84 -8.34 -20.52
CA ARG A 152 -0.42 -8.68 -20.47
C ARG A 152 0.18 -8.14 -19.18
N SER A 153 0.74 -9.03 -18.36
CA SER A 153 1.36 -8.63 -17.09
C SER A 153 2.61 -7.78 -17.31
N PHE A 154 2.93 -6.94 -16.31
CA PHE A 154 4.16 -6.15 -16.31
C PHE A 154 5.40 -7.03 -16.45
N GLU A 155 5.47 -8.14 -15.70
CA GLU A 155 6.61 -9.07 -15.78
C GLU A 155 6.79 -9.66 -17.19
N SER A 156 5.69 -10.01 -17.88
CA SER A 156 5.73 -10.47 -19.24
C SER A 156 6.21 -9.40 -20.22
N TRP A 157 5.76 -8.15 -20.04
CA TRP A 157 6.26 -7.02 -20.81
C TRP A 157 7.75 -6.78 -20.54
N PHE A 158 8.15 -6.73 -19.27
CA PHE A 158 9.55 -6.46 -18.89
C PHE A 158 10.51 -7.47 -19.51
N ARG A 159 10.23 -8.77 -19.36
CA ARG A 159 11.08 -9.84 -19.90
C ARG A 159 11.30 -9.74 -21.41
N ARG A 160 10.28 -9.31 -22.16
CA ARG A 160 10.32 -9.27 -23.63
C ARG A 160 10.88 -7.97 -24.18
N GLU A 161 10.55 -6.84 -23.55
CA GLU A 161 10.81 -5.52 -24.12
C GLU A 161 11.90 -4.75 -23.38
N ALA A 162 11.90 -4.79 -22.04
CA ALA A 162 12.84 -3.99 -21.25
C ALA A 162 14.13 -4.74 -20.90
N ALA A 163 14.04 -6.00 -20.49
CA ALA A 163 15.18 -6.78 -19.99
C ALA A 163 16.39 -6.83 -20.93
N PRO A 164 16.24 -6.94 -22.28
CA PRO A 164 17.38 -6.99 -23.17
C PRO A 164 18.31 -5.76 -23.08
N SER A 165 17.77 -4.58 -22.78
CA SER A 165 18.54 -3.34 -22.69
C SER A 165 19.16 -3.09 -21.31
N GLN A 166 18.68 -3.78 -20.26
CA GLN A 166 19.10 -3.49 -18.88
C GLN A 166 20.56 -3.88 -18.61
N GLY A 167 21.15 -4.78 -19.40
CA GLY A 167 22.56 -5.14 -19.30
C GLY A 167 23.54 -4.00 -19.63
N ALA A 168 23.11 -2.99 -20.38
CA ALA A 168 23.93 -1.84 -20.75
C ALA A 168 24.26 -0.90 -19.59
N PHE A 169 23.49 -0.94 -18.50
CA PHE A 169 23.69 -0.04 -17.36
C PHE A 169 24.69 -0.63 -16.36
N ALA A 170 25.71 0.16 -16.00
CA ALA A 170 26.71 -0.20 -14.98
C ALA A 170 26.11 -0.20 -13.56
N LYS A 171 25.20 0.75 -13.27
CA LYS A 171 24.46 0.84 -12.00
C LYS A 171 23.13 0.13 -12.16
N LYS A 172 22.71 -0.62 -11.14
CA LYS A 172 21.45 -1.34 -11.17
C LYS A 172 20.66 -1.17 -9.89
N VAL A 173 19.35 -1.24 -10.04
CA VAL A 173 18.40 -1.35 -8.95
C VAL A 173 17.52 -2.57 -9.17
N ARG A 174 17.05 -3.16 -8.09
CA ARG A 174 16.09 -4.26 -8.15
C ARG A 174 14.69 -3.73 -7.87
N TYR A 175 13.69 -4.26 -8.54
CA TYR A 175 12.32 -3.78 -8.45
C TYR A 175 11.39 -4.86 -7.91
N PHE A 176 10.81 -4.57 -6.74
CA PHE A 176 9.65 -5.27 -6.22
C PHE A 176 8.40 -4.56 -6.75
N HIS A 177 7.81 -5.07 -7.82
CA HIS A 177 6.69 -4.41 -8.50
C HIS A 177 5.34 -4.65 -7.83
N GLY A 178 5.17 -5.78 -7.11
CA GLY A 178 3.93 -6.16 -6.45
C GLY A 178 2.81 -6.60 -7.41
N CYS A 179 1.72 -7.10 -6.83
CA CYS A 179 0.60 -7.64 -7.59
C CYS A 179 -0.15 -6.58 -8.41
N TYR A 180 -0.29 -5.36 -7.88
CA TYR A 180 -1.00 -4.28 -8.56
C TYR A 180 -0.34 -3.89 -9.88
N VAL A 181 0.96 -3.61 -9.86
CA VAL A 181 1.72 -3.28 -11.07
C VAL A 181 1.69 -4.43 -12.06
N ASN A 182 1.82 -5.66 -11.55
CA ASN A 182 1.86 -6.83 -12.42
C ASN A 182 0.56 -7.09 -13.17
N TYR A 183 -0.58 -6.97 -12.48
CA TYR A 183 -1.84 -7.46 -13.01
C TYR A 183 -2.87 -6.37 -13.35
N ASN A 184 -2.77 -5.19 -12.72
CA ASN A 184 -3.77 -4.14 -12.86
C ASN A 184 -3.25 -2.89 -13.56
N TYR A 185 -2.02 -2.46 -13.27
CA TYR A 185 -1.49 -1.21 -13.79
C TYR A 185 -0.02 -1.31 -14.24
N PRO A 186 0.29 -2.09 -15.29
CA PRO A 186 1.66 -2.24 -15.82
C PRO A 186 2.32 -0.93 -16.23
N GLN A 187 1.54 0.10 -16.54
CA GLN A 187 2.08 1.40 -16.93
C GLN A 187 2.96 2.00 -15.83
N LEU A 188 2.57 1.87 -14.56
CA LEU A 188 3.41 2.35 -13.44
C LEU A 188 4.79 1.67 -13.42
N GLY A 189 4.84 0.37 -13.70
CA GLY A 189 6.11 -0.35 -13.80
C GLY A 189 6.95 0.09 -15.01
N LYS A 190 6.30 0.39 -16.14
CA LYS A 190 6.97 0.92 -17.34
C LYS A 190 7.53 2.32 -17.08
N ASP A 191 6.76 3.18 -16.43
CA ASP A 191 7.16 4.52 -16.03
C ASP A 191 8.39 4.45 -15.10
N PHE A 192 8.35 3.55 -14.10
CA PHE A 192 9.47 3.31 -13.20
C PHE A 192 10.74 2.91 -13.96
N VAL A 193 10.65 1.93 -14.88
CA VAL A 193 11.79 1.50 -15.70
C VAL A 193 12.34 2.65 -16.53
N SER A 194 11.46 3.43 -17.17
CA SER A 194 11.86 4.58 -18.01
C SER A 194 12.57 5.66 -17.20
N VAL A 195 12.05 5.99 -16.03
CA VAL A 195 12.67 6.98 -15.12
C VAL A 195 14.04 6.47 -14.65
N MET A 196 14.13 5.22 -14.18
CA MET A 196 15.40 4.69 -13.69
C MET A 196 16.45 4.61 -14.80
N ASN A 197 16.08 4.19 -16.01
CA ASN A 197 16.98 4.17 -17.14
C ASN A 197 17.45 5.58 -17.52
N ALA A 198 16.58 6.58 -17.50
CA ALA A 198 16.97 7.98 -17.74
C ALA A 198 17.94 8.50 -16.65
N LEU A 199 17.84 8.01 -15.43
CA LEU A 199 18.77 8.32 -14.33
C LEU A 199 20.08 7.52 -14.39
N GLY A 200 20.28 6.68 -15.41
CA GLY A 200 21.49 5.85 -15.59
C GLY A 200 21.50 4.56 -14.79
N TYR A 201 20.33 4.09 -14.33
CA TYR A 201 20.18 2.83 -13.60
C TYR A 201 19.42 1.80 -14.42
N GLY A 202 20.02 0.62 -14.61
CA GLY A 202 19.30 -0.55 -15.08
C GLY A 202 18.37 -1.12 -14.01
N VAL A 203 17.30 -1.75 -14.45
CA VAL A 203 16.31 -2.37 -13.56
C VAL A 203 16.38 -3.88 -13.67
N GLU A 204 16.38 -4.57 -12.53
CA GLU A 204 16.27 -6.02 -12.43
C GLU A 204 15.03 -6.40 -11.64
N LEU A 205 14.24 -7.37 -12.11
CA LEU A 205 13.14 -7.90 -11.32
C LEU A 205 13.67 -8.93 -10.32
N LEU A 206 13.04 -9.02 -9.15
CA LEU A 206 13.40 -10.03 -8.14
C LEU A 206 13.14 -11.46 -8.63
N GLY A 207 12.26 -11.61 -9.61
CA GLY A 207 11.89 -12.91 -10.21
C GLY A 207 11.13 -13.81 -9.23
N GLY A 208 9.88 -14.08 -9.56
CA GLY A 208 9.01 -14.94 -8.75
C GLY A 208 8.61 -14.37 -7.40
N GLU A 209 8.66 -13.06 -7.22
CA GLU A 209 8.10 -12.40 -6.03
C GLU A 209 6.63 -12.74 -5.82
N LYS A 210 6.18 -12.71 -4.58
CA LYS A 210 4.78 -12.91 -4.19
C LYS A 210 4.19 -11.60 -3.71
N CYS A 211 2.85 -11.49 -3.73
CA CYS A 211 2.16 -10.39 -3.08
C CYS A 211 2.76 -10.16 -1.69
N CYS A 212 2.93 -8.88 -1.29
CA CYS A 212 3.48 -8.52 0.04
C CYS A 212 2.71 -9.15 1.20
N GLY A 213 1.45 -9.55 0.99
CA GLY A 213 0.65 -10.25 1.98
C GLY A 213 -0.31 -9.37 2.77
N VAL A 214 -0.33 -8.05 2.58
CA VAL A 214 -1.24 -7.16 3.32
C VAL A 214 -2.71 -7.57 3.18
N ALA A 215 -3.15 -7.94 1.97
CA ALA A 215 -4.51 -8.41 1.74
C ALA A 215 -4.81 -9.74 2.44
N LEU A 216 -3.82 -10.63 2.52
CA LEU A 216 -3.89 -11.90 3.25
C LEU A 216 -4.03 -11.64 4.76
N ILE A 217 -3.22 -10.76 5.32
CA ILE A 217 -3.28 -10.34 6.75
C ILE A 217 -4.67 -9.77 7.05
N ALA A 218 -5.13 -8.80 6.25
CA ALA A 218 -6.41 -8.12 6.45
C ALA A 218 -7.63 -9.05 6.39
N ASN A 219 -7.52 -10.21 5.72
CA ASN A 219 -8.59 -11.19 5.56
C ASN A 219 -8.35 -12.51 6.34
N GLY A 220 -7.50 -12.48 7.37
CA GLY A 220 -7.33 -13.60 8.30
C GLY A 220 -6.50 -14.78 7.76
N GLN A 221 -5.76 -14.61 6.65
CA GLN A 221 -4.92 -15.66 6.06
C GLN A 221 -3.43 -15.49 6.44
N ALA A 222 -3.16 -15.32 7.74
CA ALA A 222 -1.83 -15.00 8.25
C ALA A 222 -0.77 -16.06 7.91
N GLU A 223 -1.13 -17.36 7.90
CA GLU A 223 -0.17 -18.43 7.53
C GLU A 223 0.23 -18.34 6.05
N HIS A 224 -0.71 -17.97 5.16
CA HIS A 224 -0.38 -17.74 3.76
C HIS A 224 0.49 -16.49 3.62
N ALA A 225 0.15 -15.40 4.31
CA ALA A 225 0.98 -14.19 4.34
C ALA A 225 2.40 -14.50 4.84
N ARG A 226 2.55 -15.33 5.85
CA ARG A 226 3.84 -15.75 6.40
C ARG A 226 4.68 -16.54 5.40
N ARG A 227 4.05 -17.43 4.60
CA ARG A 227 4.76 -18.13 3.51
C ARG A 227 5.26 -17.15 2.44
N ASN A 228 4.42 -16.20 2.02
CA ASN A 228 4.81 -15.16 1.06
C ASN A 228 5.95 -14.29 1.63
N ALA A 229 5.85 -13.91 2.90
CA ALA A 229 6.87 -13.09 3.57
C ALA A 229 8.23 -13.77 3.58
N ARG A 230 8.30 -15.03 4.01
CA ARG A 230 9.56 -15.81 3.98
C ARG A 230 10.13 -15.91 2.57
N HIS A 231 9.28 -16.19 1.58
CA HIS A 231 9.69 -16.26 0.19
C HIS A 231 10.25 -14.91 -0.31
N ASN A 232 9.55 -13.81 -0.05
CA ASN A 232 9.98 -12.47 -0.48
C ASN A 232 11.29 -12.05 0.19
N VAL A 233 11.46 -12.31 1.49
CA VAL A 233 12.73 -12.05 2.20
C VAL A 233 13.89 -12.77 1.53
N LEU A 234 13.72 -14.07 1.18
CA LEU A 234 14.75 -14.82 0.46
C LEU A 234 15.05 -14.22 -0.93
N ARG A 235 14.01 -13.78 -1.66
CA ARG A 235 14.20 -13.15 -2.98
C ARG A 235 14.89 -11.78 -2.88
N ILE A 236 14.59 -11.01 -1.85
CA ILE A 236 15.28 -9.73 -1.59
C ILE A 236 16.74 -9.98 -1.19
N ALA A 237 17.00 -11.01 -0.40
CA ALA A 237 18.36 -11.37 0.03
C ALA A 237 19.23 -11.96 -1.08
N SER A 238 18.64 -12.53 -2.14
CA SER A 238 19.37 -13.30 -3.17
C SER A 238 20.15 -12.46 -4.19
N GLY A 239 20.16 -11.14 -4.09
CA GLY A 239 20.89 -10.27 -5.03
C GLY A 239 21.46 -9.04 -4.36
N GLU A 240 22.31 -8.33 -5.06
CA GLU A 240 22.98 -7.13 -4.60
C GLU A 240 22.22 -5.85 -5.01
N GLY A 241 22.51 -4.75 -4.33
CA GLY A 241 21.96 -3.42 -4.61
C GLY A 241 20.56 -3.18 -4.02
N PRO A 242 20.09 -1.93 -4.09
CA PRO A 242 18.85 -1.51 -3.47
C PRO A 242 17.62 -2.15 -4.15
N VAL A 243 16.65 -2.53 -3.35
CA VAL A 243 15.33 -2.97 -3.82
C VAL A 243 14.35 -1.82 -3.71
N LEU A 244 13.78 -1.42 -4.83
CA LEU A 244 12.84 -0.31 -4.92
C LEU A 244 11.41 -0.81 -5.08
N THR A 245 10.47 -0.09 -4.51
CA THR A 245 9.05 -0.29 -4.75
C THR A 245 8.38 1.03 -5.12
N THR A 246 7.25 0.97 -5.81
CA THR A 246 6.39 2.13 -6.09
C THR A 246 5.18 2.20 -5.16
N SER A 247 5.06 1.26 -4.21
CA SER A 247 3.92 1.11 -3.29
C SER A 247 4.35 1.34 -1.84
N SER A 248 3.79 2.35 -1.19
CA SER A 248 3.99 2.58 0.24
C SER A 248 3.44 1.43 1.09
N THR A 249 2.34 0.82 0.65
CA THR A 249 1.74 -0.33 1.33
C THR A 249 2.65 -1.55 1.30
N CYS A 250 3.17 -1.93 0.11
CA CYS A 250 4.10 -3.06 0.01
C CYS A 250 5.37 -2.80 0.82
N THR A 251 5.91 -1.58 0.76
CA THR A 251 7.10 -1.20 1.52
C THR A 251 6.90 -1.35 3.01
N PHE A 252 5.82 -0.77 3.56
CA PHE A 252 5.50 -0.85 4.98
C PHE A 252 5.29 -2.28 5.43
N THR A 253 4.50 -3.06 4.67
CA THR A 253 4.24 -4.46 4.99
C THR A 253 5.52 -5.28 5.08
N ILE A 254 6.43 -5.15 4.09
CA ILE A 254 7.69 -5.91 4.08
C ILE A 254 8.63 -5.44 5.19
N ARG A 255 8.73 -4.14 5.44
CA ARG A 255 9.65 -3.57 6.43
C ARG A 255 9.20 -3.78 7.87
N ASP A 256 7.91 -3.59 8.13
CA ASP A 256 7.37 -3.46 9.49
C ASP A 256 6.38 -4.58 9.88
N GLU A 257 5.45 -4.96 9.00
CA GLU A 257 4.45 -5.98 9.35
C GLU A 257 5.04 -7.41 9.32
N TYR A 258 6.04 -7.69 8.48
CA TYR A 258 6.68 -9.01 8.46
C TYR A 258 7.24 -9.41 9.84
N PRO A 259 8.10 -8.60 10.49
CA PRO A 259 8.57 -8.96 11.82
C PRO A 259 7.47 -8.81 12.88
N ASN A 260 6.69 -7.73 12.83
CA ASN A 260 5.78 -7.37 13.92
C ASN A 260 4.49 -8.19 13.96
N LEU A 261 3.92 -8.55 12.79
CA LEU A 261 2.65 -9.28 12.71
C LEU A 261 2.83 -10.76 12.34
N LEU A 262 3.80 -11.05 11.49
CA LEU A 262 4.01 -12.40 10.97
C LEU A 262 5.15 -13.15 11.68
N GLY A 263 5.99 -12.46 12.47
CA GLY A 263 7.16 -13.03 13.11
C GLY A 263 8.20 -13.55 12.12
N VAL A 264 8.29 -12.91 10.94
CA VAL A 264 9.28 -13.23 9.91
C VAL A 264 10.41 -12.22 10.00
N ASP A 265 11.60 -12.70 10.36
CA ASP A 265 12.79 -11.86 10.43
C ASP A 265 13.15 -11.33 9.03
N ASN A 266 13.28 -10.03 8.92
CA ASN A 266 13.69 -9.30 7.73
C ASN A 266 14.87 -8.36 7.98
N SER A 267 15.54 -8.48 9.12
CA SER A 267 16.63 -7.58 9.54
C SER A 267 17.75 -7.47 8.50
N GLY A 268 18.07 -8.58 7.82
CA GLY A 268 19.10 -8.61 6.77
C GLY A 268 18.69 -7.95 5.44
N VAL A 269 17.42 -7.60 5.24
CA VAL A 269 16.92 -7.05 3.96
C VAL A 269 16.15 -5.74 4.12
N ARG A 270 15.70 -5.43 5.32
CA ARG A 270 14.82 -4.30 5.62
C ARG A 270 15.38 -2.97 5.11
N ASP A 271 16.65 -2.70 5.36
CA ASP A 271 17.26 -1.42 5.02
C ASP A 271 17.61 -1.30 3.53
N ASN A 272 17.64 -2.43 2.83
CA ASN A 272 17.85 -2.49 1.40
C ASN A 272 16.58 -2.21 0.58
N LEU A 273 15.39 -2.25 1.23
CA LEU A 273 14.10 -1.98 0.61
C LEU A 273 13.65 -0.54 0.87
N THR A 274 13.36 0.21 -0.19
CA THR A 274 12.91 1.60 -0.09
C THR A 274 11.92 1.97 -1.19
N LEU A 275 11.18 3.09 -1.00
CA LEU A 275 10.34 3.67 -2.05
C LEU A 275 11.20 4.30 -3.14
N ALA A 276 10.77 4.12 -4.40
CA ALA A 276 11.41 4.73 -5.56
C ALA A 276 11.55 6.25 -5.43
N VAL A 277 10.50 6.93 -4.96
CA VAL A 277 10.53 8.38 -4.74
C VAL A 277 11.59 8.80 -3.73
N ARG A 278 11.73 8.05 -2.63
CA ARG A 278 12.77 8.31 -1.63
C ARG A 278 14.17 8.10 -2.23
N PHE A 279 14.37 7.02 -2.96
CA PHE A 279 15.65 6.75 -3.61
C PHE A 279 16.02 7.86 -4.59
N ILE A 280 15.09 8.30 -5.44
CA ILE A 280 15.31 9.37 -6.41
C ILE A 280 15.61 10.71 -5.69
N SER A 281 14.84 11.08 -4.66
CA SER A 281 15.11 12.29 -3.88
C SER A 281 16.51 12.30 -3.28
N LEU A 282 16.95 11.18 -2.69
CA LEU A 282 18.30 11.07 -2.12
C LEU A 282 19.41 11.18 -3.18
N LEU A 283 19.20 10.64 -4.37
CA LEU A 283 20.14 10.80 -5.49
C LEU A 283 20.25 12.25 -5.95
N LEU A 284 19.13 12.98 -5.96
CA LEU A 284 19.06 14.39 -6.32
C LEU A 284 19.74 15.29 -5.25
N GLU A 285 19.45 15.03 -3.98
CA GLU A 285 20.10 15.73 -2.85
C GLU A 285 21.61 15.53 -2.85
N GLY A 286 22.08 14.32 -3.13
CA GLY A 286 23.50 13.99 -3.24
C GLY A 286 24.17 14.47 -4.52
N GLY A 287 23.43 15.15 -5.42
CA GLY A 287 23.96 15.61 -6.72
C GLY A 287 24.40 14.50 -7.67
N THR A 288 24.00 13.26 -7.37
CA THR A 288 24.40 12.06 -8.14
C THR A 288 23.71 11.98 -9.49
N VAL A 289 22.50 12.55 -9.60
CA VAL A 289 21.70 12.59 -10.83
C VAL A 289 21.11 13.96 -11.05
N ARG A 290 20.75 14.23 -12.30
CA ARG A 290 20.10 15.47 -12.73
C ARG A 290 18.84 15.15 -13.54
N LEU A 291 17.85 16.03 -13.46
CA LEU A 291 16.59 15.92 -14.20
C LEU A 291 16.52 16.99 -15.29
N ALA A 292 16.10 16.62 -16.48
CA ALA A 292 15.62 17.51 -17.52
C ALA A 292 14.10 17.38 -17.62
N PHE A 293 13.41 18.50 -17.62
CA PHE A 293 11.94 18.53 -17.68
C PHE A 293 11.47 19.04 -19.04
N ARG A 294 10.29 18.62 -19.44
CA ARG A 294 9.61 19.12 -20.62
C ARG A 294 9.22 20.58 -20.40
N PRO A 295 9.59 21.50 -21.30
CA PRO A 295 9.36 22.94 -21.08
C PRO A 295 7.88 23.34 -21.10
N ASP A 296 7.05 22.54 -21.79
CA ASP A 296 5.61 22.73 -21.95
C ASP A 296 4.77 22.03 -20.86
N PHE A 297 5.40 21.29 -19.95
CA PHE A 297 4.66 20.60 -18.89
C PHE A 297 3.97 21.59 -17.95
N ARG A 298 2.65 21.42 -17.81
CA ARG A 298 1.82 22.19 -16.87
C ARG A 298 0.74 21.27 -16.34
N LYS A 299 0.59 21.20 -15.02
CA LYS A 299 -0.44 20.38 -14.38
C LYS A 299 -0.71 20.86 -12.96
N LYS A 300 -1.98 20.88 -12.58
CA LYS A 300 -2.41 21.13 -11.20
C LYS A 300 -2.69 19.82 -10.50
N VAL A 301 -2.01 19.55 -9.40
CA VAL A 301 -2.16 18.28 -8.66
C VAL A 301 -2.40 18.49 -7.17
N ALA A 302 -3.15 17.56 -6.58
CA ALA A 302 -3.28 17.45 -5.14
C ALA A 302 -2.55 16.20 -4.65
N TYR A 303 -1.65 16.35 -3.70
CA TYR A 303 -0.93 15.21 -3.11
C TYR A 303 -1.66 14.70 -1.86
N HIS A 304 -2.04 13.42 -1.88
CA HIS A 304 -2.60 12.71 -0.74
C HIS A 304 -1.55 11.81 -0.09
N SER A 305 -1.18 12.11 1.15
CA SER A 305 -0.29 11.29 1.96
C SER A 305 -0.97 9.98 2.35
N ALA A 306 -0.52 8.86 1.76
CA ALA A 306 -1.02 7.55 2.14
C ALA A 306 -0.58 7.18 3.56
N CYS A 307 -1.47 6.55 4.34
CA CYS A 307 -1.19 6.22 5.75
C CYS A 307 0.09 5.41 5.97
N HIS A 308 0.42 4.46 5.09
CA HIS A 308 1.67 3.69 5.18
C HIS A 308 2.91 4.52 4.80
N ALA A 309 2.78 5.53 3.93
CA ALA A 309 3.88 6.47 3.67
C ALA A 309 4.12 7.38 4.89
N GLU A 310 3.04 7.78 5.59
CA GLU A 310 3.13 8.53 6.84
C GLU A 310 3.82 7.71 7.95
N LEU A 311 3.44 6.43 8.12
CA LEU A 311 4.06 5.53 9.09
C LEU A 311 5.55 5.27 8.82
N LEU A 312 5.94 5.24 7.54
CA LEU A 312 7.35 5.16 7.15
C LEU A 312 8.10 6.48 7.38
N GLY A 313 7.41 7.60 7.59
CA GLY A 313 8.00 8.94 7.66
C GLY A 313 8.54 9.44 6.31
N TRP A 314 8.04 8.92 5.18
CA TRP A 314 8.63 9.15 3.86
C TRP A 314 7.83 10.04 2.92
N THR A 315 6.72 10.60 3.37
CA THR A 315 5.90 11.56 2.60
C THR A 315 6.68 12.78 2.16
N VAL A 316 7.65 13.22 2.96
CA VAL A 316 8.51 14.37 2.66
C VAL A 316 9.27 14.19 1.34
N TYR A 317 9.72 12.97 1.02
CA TYR A 317 10.46 12.70 -0.21
C TYR A 317 9.58 12.84 -1.46
N SER A 318 8.32 12.42 -1.37
CA SER A 318 7.37 12.60 -2.47
C SER A 318 7.04 14.07 -2.67
N ILE A 319 6.81 14.82 -1.59
CA ILE A 319 6.54 16.26 -1.64
C ILE A 319 7.74 17.01 -2.21
N ASP A 320 8.97 16.71 -1.75
CA ASP A 320 10.19 17.33 -2.27
C ASP A 320 10.38 17.04 -3.76
N LEU A 321 10.24 15.79 -4.17
CA LEU A 321 10.36 15.40 -5.57
C LEU A 321 9.35 16.13 -6.47
N LEU A 322 8.09 16.20 -6.03
CA LEU A 322 7.03 16.87 -6.77
C LEU A 322 7.28 18.40 -6.89
N ARG A 323 7.77 19.04 -5.84
CA ARG A 323 8.12 20.48 -5.85
C ARG A 323 9.24 20.83 -6.81
N ARG A 324 10.06 19.86 -7.21
CA ARG A 324 11.14 20.06 -8.20
C ARG A 324 10.66 20.08 -9.65
N ILE A 325 9.40 19.70 -9.91
CA ILE A 325 8.86 19.66 -11.27
C ILE A 325 8.41 21.06 -11.71
N PRO A 326 9.08 21.69 -12.69
CA PRO A 326 8.65 22.98 -13.19
C PRO A 326 7.25 22.91 -13.84
N GLY A 327 6.42 23.93 -13.57
CA GLY A 327 5.07 23.98 -14.12
C GLY A 327 4.05 23.07 -13.40
N LEU A 328 4.45 22.39 -12.33
CA LEU A 328 3.52 21.67 -11.46
C LEU A 328 2.97 22.62 -10.38
N GLU A 329 1.66 22.80 -10.37
CA GLU A 329 0.95 23.45 -9.27
C GLU A 329 0.57 22.37 -8.25
N LEU A 330 1.26 22.36 -7.10
CA LEU A 330 1.11 21.31 -6.09
C LEU A 330 0.34 21.83 -4.87
N THR A 331 -0.82 21.21 -4.59
CA THR A 331 -1.54 21.36 -3.32
C THR A 331 -1.27 20.11 -2.47
N VAL A 332 -0.65 20.26 -1.31
CA VAL A 332 -0.49 19.18 -0.34
C VAL A 332 -1.72 19.15 0.54
N LEU A 333 -2.49 18.06 0.46
CA LEU A 333 -3.72 17.90 1.24
C LEU A 333 -3.39 17.61 2.71
N GLU A 334 -4.28 18.05 3.61
CA GLU A 334 -4.19 17.65 5.01
C GLU A 334 -4.31 16.14 5.14
N SER A 335 -3.58 15.58 6.10
CA SER A 335 -3.55 14.14 6.34
C SER A 335 -4.93 13.62 6.79
N GLN A 336 -5.58 12.88 5.89
CA GLN A 336 -6.89 12.25 6.08
C GLN A 336 -6.86 10.82 5.55
N CYS A 337 -7.64 9.92 6.15
CA CYS A 337 -7.77 8.56 5.65
C CYS A 337 -8.73 8.50 4.46
N CYS A 338 -8.38 7.79 3.39
CA CYS A 338 -9.29 7.55 2.26
C CYS A 338 -10.44 6.57 2.59
N GLY A 339 -10.36 5.86 3.71
CA GLY A 339 -11.41 4.97 4.21
C GLY A 339 -11.42 3.56 3.63
N ILE A 340 -10.67 3.25 2.57
CA ILE A 340 -10.76 1.93 1.91
C ILE A 340 -10.07 0.79 2.69
N ALA A 341 -8.93 1.07 3.32
CA ALA A 341 -8.12 0.10 4.07
C ALA A 341 -7.95 -1.25 3.33
N GLY A 342 -7.32 -1.22 2.17
CA GLY A 342 -7.12 -2.40 1.33
C GLY A 342 -8.45 -2.99 0.86
N THR A 343 -8.82 -4.15 1.41
CA THR A 343 -10.05 -4.87 1.04
C THR A 343 -11.25 -4.56 1.94
N TYR A 344 -11.05 -3.82 3.04
CA TYR A 344 -12.08 -3.53 4.04
C TYR A 344 -13.30 -2.81 3.41
N GLY A 345 -13.05 -1.76 2.65
CA GLY A 345 -14.11 -0.97 2.03
C GLY A 345 -14.84 -1.69 0.88
N PHE A 346 -14.36 -2.82 0.39
CA PHE A 346 -15.08 -3.64 -0.60
C PHE A 346 -16.22 -4.45 0.02
N LYS A 347 -16.15 -4.71 1.32
CA LYS A 347 -17.16 -5.50 2.04
C LYS A 347 -18.42 -4.68 2.25
N LYS A 348 -19.58 -5.27 1.97
CA LYS A 348 -20.90 -4.63 2.01
C LYS A 348 -21.17 -3.94 3.36
N GLU A 349 -20.87 -4.65 4.45
CA GLU A 349 -21.03 -4.14 5.83
C GLU A 349 -20.17 -2.93 6.16
N ASN A 350 -19.11 -2.70 5.39
CA ASN A 350 -18.14 -1.65 5.63
C ASN A 350 -18.24 -0.47 4.64
N TYR A 351 -18.99 -0.62 3.54
CA TYR A 351 -19.00 0.37 2.46
C TYR A 351 -19.36 1.77 2.95
N SER A 352 -20.49 1.92 3.63
CA SER A 352 -20.96 3.24 4.09
C SER A 352 -19.97 3.88 5.09
N ARG A 353 -19.42 3.07 6.01
CA ARG A 353 -18.38 3.53 6.94
C ARG A 353 -17.11 3.94 6.19
N SER A 354 -16.69 3.16 5.19
CA SER A 354 -15.52 3.47 4.35
C SER A 354 -15.68 4.81 3.62
N GLN A 355 -16.87 5.10 3.09
CA GLN A 355 -17.17 6.37 2.44
C GLN A 355 -17.19 7.54 3.44
N ALA A 356 -17.84 7.38 4.58
CA ALA A 356 -17.89 8.40 5.63
C ALA A 356 -16.50 8.77 6.17
N ILE A 357 -15.61 7.78 6.32
CA ILE A 357 -14.20 8.02 6.71
C ILE A 357 -13.47 8.85 5.65
N GLY A 358 -13.70 8.59 4.36
CA GLY A 358 -13.05 9.28 3.27
C GLY A 358 -13.59 10.68 2.97
N ASP A 359 -14.74 11.04 3.48
CA ASP A 359 -15.49 12.24 3.07
C ASP A 359 -14.69 13.54 3.26
N GLY A 360 -13.95 13.67 4.37
CA GLY A 360 -13.08 14.82 4.58
C GLY A 360 -11.98 14.95 3.52
N LEU A 361 -11.34 13.84 3.12
CA LEU A 361 -10.38 13.83 2.01
C LEU A 361 -11.06 14.19 0.68
N PHE A 362 -12.24 13.63 0.42
CA PHE A 362 -12.98 13.90 -0.82
C PHE A 362 -13.40 15.37 -0.92
N GLY A 363 -13.76 16.00 0.23
CA GLY A 363 -14.00 17.44 0.31
C GLY A 363 -12.78 18.25 -0.10
N GLN A 364 -11.64 18.00 0.52
CA GLN A 364 -10.38 18.68 0.18
C GLN A 364 -10.00 18.55 -1.30
N ILE A 365 -10.20 17.36 -1.91
CA ILE A 365 -9.91 17.16 -3.34
C ILE A 365 -10.86 17.98 -4.21
N ARG A 366 -12.16 18.01 -3.89
CA ARG A 366 -13.13 18.84 -4.63
C ARG A 366 -12.79 20.33 -4.54
N ASP A 367 -12.42 20.82 -3.34
CA ASP A 367 -12.07 22.22 -3.10
C ASP A 367 -10.78 22.60 -3.83
N ALA A 368 -9.79 21.72 -3.86
CA ALA A 368 -8.55 21.93 -4.59
C ALA A 368 -8.74 21.91 -6.12
N ALA A 369 -9.79 21.23 -6.63
CA ALA A 369 -10.10 21.06 -8.04
C ALA A 369 -8.85 20.75 -8.90
N PRO A 370 -8.11 19.65 -8.62
CA PRO A 370 -6.89 19.32 -9.34
C PRO A 370 -7.19 18.57 -10.65
N ASP A 371 -6.26 18.63 -11.62
CA ASP A 371 -6.27 17.78 -12.80
C ASP A 371 -6.07 16.31 -12.46
N ALA A 372 -5.29 16.04 -11.39
CA ALA A 372 -5.05 14.71 -10.86
C ALA A 372 -4.71 14.75 -9.36
N VAL A 373 -5.03 13.66 -8.65
CA VAL A 373 -4.49 13.40 -7.31
C VAL A 373 -3.26 12.51 -7.42
N VAL A 374 -2.27 12.74 -6.56
CA VAL A 374 -1.02 11.97 -6.53
C VAL A 374 -0.89 11.26 -5.19
N THR A 375 -0.60 9.95 -5.23
CA THR A 375 -0.37 9.12 -4.02
C THR A 375 0.41 7.85 -4.35
N GLU A 376 1.16 7.30 -3.39
CA GLU A 376 1.89 6.02 -3.50
C GLU A 376 1.07 4.79 -3.13
N CYS A 377 -0.24 4.95 -2.95
CA CYS A 377 -1.11 3.86 -2.50
C CYS A 377 -2.16 3.51 -3.54
N GLU A 378 -2.12 2.30 -4.04
CA GLU A 378 -3.01 1.78 -5.08
C GLU A 378 -4.47 1.72 -4.61
N THR A 379 -4.68 1.37 -3.35
CA THR A 379 -6.04 1.28 -2.81
C THR A 379 -6.63 2.67 -2.55
N CYS A 380 -5.82 3.64 -2.14
CA CYS A 380 -6.24 5.04 -2.08
C CYS A 380 -6.65 5.55 -3.47
N LYS A 381 -5.87 5.20 -4.52
CA LYS A 381 -6.24 5.52 -5.91
C LYS A 381 -7.66 5.02 -6.24
N TRP A 382 -7.95 3.76 -5.99
CA TRP A 382 -9.28 3.21 -6.30
C TRP A 382 -10.42 3.88 -5.55
N GLN A 383 -10.19 4.21 -4.29
CA GLN A 383 -11.19 4.90 -3.46
C GLN A 383 -11.46 6.30 -3.96
N ILE A 384 -10.41 7.07 -4.23
CA ILE A 384 -10.51 8.47 -4.66
C ILE A 384 -11.16 8.54 -6.04
N GLU A 385 -10.67 7.75 -7.03
CA GLU A 385 -11.24 7.72 -8.38
C GLU A 385 -12.73 7.37 -8.38
N MET A 386 -13.14 6.39 -7.55
CA MET A 386 -14.54 6.01 -7.44
C MET A 386 -15.39 7.10 -6.79
N SER A 387 -14.87 7.79 -5.78
CA SER A 387 -15.67 8.68 -4.91
C SER A 387 -15.69 10.13 -5.40
N VAL A 388 -14.64 10.58 -6.08
CA VAL A 388 -14.51 11.98 -6.55
C VAL A 388 -14.49 12.08 -8.08
N GLY A 389 -14.12 11.00 -8.80
CA GLY A 389 -14.04 10.99 -10.26
C GLY A 389 -12.81 11.70 -10.83
N VAL A 390 -11.85 12.09 -9.99
CA VAL A 390 -10.59 12.70 -10.39
C VAL A 390 -9.55 11.61 -10.65
N PRO A 391 -8.78 11.66 -11.77
CA PRO A 391 -7.70 10.70 -12.03
C PRO A 391 -6.66 10.70 -10.90
N VAL A 392 -6.13 9.51 -10.58
CA VAL A 392 -5.08 9.38 -9.55
C VAL A 392 -3.84 8.74 -10.14
N GLN A 393 -2.70 9.35 -9.90
CA GLN A 393 -1.39 8.92 -10.39
C GLN A 393 -0.44 8.58 -9.24
N ASN A 394 0.52 7.70 -9.51
CA ASN A 394 1.66 7.52 -8.63
C ASN A 394 2.69 8.65 -8.88
N PRO A 395 3.42 9.14 -7.88
CA PRO A 395 4.46 10.16 -8.08
C PRO A 395 5.49 9.80 -9.14
N VAL A 396 5.83 8.51 -9.28
CA VAL A 396 6.77 8.03 -10.32
C VAL A 396 6.18 8.18 -11.72
N SER A 397 4.88 7.90 -11.90
CA SER A 397 4.23 8.11 -13.20
C SER A 397 4.12 9.59 -13.55
N LEU A 398 3.82 10.46 -12.57
CA LEU A 398 3.80 11.90 -12.80
C LEU A 398 5.20 12.43 -13.15
N LEU A 399 6.24 11.92 -12.47
CA LEU A 399 7.63 12.26 -12.82
C LEU A 399 7.97 11.84 -14.25
N ALA A 400 7.60 10.62 -14.67
CA ALA A 400 7.81 10.13 -16.02
C ALA A 400 7.10 10.98 -17.07
N GLU A 401 5.89 11.48 -16.76
CA GLU A 401 5.12 12.40 -17.63
C GLU A 401 5.79 13.76 -17.77
N ALA A 402 6.38 14.28 -16.70
CA ALA A 402 7.00 15.60 -16.65
C ALA A 402 8.42 15.65 -17.23
N LEU A 403 9.14 14.52 -17.21
CA LEU A 403 10.53 14.47 -17.66
C LEU A 403 10.66 14.49 -19.20
N ASP A 404 11.67 15.21 -19.68
CA ASP A 404 12.36 14.91 -20.92
C ASP A 404 13.30 13.72 -20.62
N LEU A 405 12.84 12.51 -20.91
CA LEU A 405 13.58 11.28 -20.60
C LEU A 405 14.91 11.20 -21.35
N GLU A 406 14.94 11.62 -22.63
CA GLU A 406 16.18 11.64 -23.42
C GLU A 406 17.16 12.70 -22.90
N GLY A 407 16.67 13.91 -22.63
CA GLY A 407 17.45 14.98 -22.02
C GLY A 407 18.03 14.56 -20.67
N THR A 408 17.22 13.92 -19.84
CA THR A 408 17.65 13.36 -18.55
C THR A 408 18.72 12.27 -18.73
N ALA A 409 18.56 11.35 -19.69
CA ALA A 409 19.55 10.32 -19.97
C ALA A 409 20.88 10.93 -20.42
N ARG A 410 20.88 11.94 -21.30
CA ARG A 410 22.11 12.66 -21.71
C ARG A 410 22.86 13.31 -20.54
N LEU A 411 22.18 13.68 -19.46
CA LEU A 411 22.79 14.26 -18.27
C LEU A 411 23.41 13.21 -17.34
N ASN A 412 22.93 11.95 -17.37
CA ASN A 412 23.26 10.92 -16.37
C ASN A 412 24.01 9.70 -16.95
N CYS A 413 23.90 9.41 -18.25
CA CYS A 413 24.55 8.25 -18.90
C CYS A 413 25.82 8.68 -19.62
N ARG A 414 26.80 9.24 -18.87
CA ARG A 414 28.15 9.53 -19.39
C ARG A 414 29.14 8.47 -18.90
#